data_5b472cf43450027434759f403e1dceda
#
_entry.id   5b472cf43450027434759f403e1dceda
#
_cell.length_a   1.000
_cell.length_b   1.000
_cell.length_c   1.000
_cell.angle_alpha   90.00
_cell.angle_beta   90.00
_cell.angle_gamma   90.00
#
_symmetry.space_group_name_H-M   'P 1'
#
loop_
_entity.id
_entity.type
_entity.pdbx_description
1 polymer ?
#
loop_
_entity_poly.entity_id
_entity_poly.type
_entity_poly.pdbx_seq_one_letter_code
_entity_poly.pdbx_strand_id
1 'polypeptide(L)'
;ARTGEYNVGVTATNGNGKYTSVMTCPVTVKDPCLPAQITSMRASNMSPDTETAVSFSANVSGSEGTYHWMFGDGSMSMDENPTHTYEEAGTYTVVLEIKNCAGTIRREMTITVDPYEAAICREITEMNSAYFDRNSSALTEEGRAALQENLEILLECPNLNARVEGWASAGERRPQELSDDRARAVEQFYVDNGVTAGRLVTTGMGRSGMGSKKEGLSQFRRADTIPVR
;
A
#
# COMPACT_ATOMS: atom_id res chain seq x y z
N ALA A 1 37.94 -8.62 35.45
CA ALA A 1 37.98 -7.49 36.39
C ALA A 1 36.56 -6.89 36.38
N ARG A 2 36.09 -6.38 37.53
CA ARG A 2 34.80 -5.65 37.59
C ARG A 2 35.05 -4.23 37.09
N THR A 3 34.11 -3.64 36.40
CA THR A 3 34.13 -2.23 36.06
C THR A 3 34.12 -1.35 37.30
N GLY A 4 34.81 -0.24 37.25
CA GLY A 4 34.87 0.69 38.36
C GLY A 4 36.14 1.53 38.37
N GLU A 5 36.21 2.45 39.31
CA GLU A 5 37.41 3.20 39.61
C GLU A 5 38.20 2.48 40.75
N TYR A 6 39.46 2.26 40.52
CA TYR A 6 40.37 1.60 41.40
C TYR A 6 41.57 2.49 41.70
N ASN A 7 41.99 2.55 42.95
CA ASN A 7 43.26 3.13 43.32
C ASN A 7 44.34 2.07 43.37
N VAL A 8 45.25 2.04 42.44
CA VAL A 8 46.39 1.15 42.45
C VAL A 8 47.50 1.79 43.22
N GLY A 9 47.85 1.19 44.33
CA GLY A 9 48.92 1.68 45.22
C GLY A 9 50.22 0.87 45.04
N VAL A 10 51.33 1.59 44.91
CA VAL A 10 52.69 0.99 45.01
C VAL A 10 53.31 1.43 46.30
N THR A 11 53.69 0.46 47.10
CA THR A 11 54.42 0.70 48.36
C THR A 11 55.87 0.35 48.16
N ALA A 12 56.78 1.29 48.36
CA ALA A 12 58.22 1.04 48.38
C ALA A 12 58.71 1.15 49.85
N THR A 13 59.39 0.11 50.31
CA THR A 13 59.96 0.07 51.65
C THR A 13 61.49 -0.04 51.52
N ASN A 14 62.22 0.73 52.27
CA ASN A 14 63.68 0.59 52.31
C ASN A 14 64.08 -0.74 53.02
N GLY A 15 65.30 -1.23 52.77
CA GLY A 15 65.78 -2.51 53.29
C GLY A 15 65.79 -2.64 54.82
N ASN A 16 65.55 -1.54 55.59
CA ASN A 16 65.46 -1.54 57.06
C ASN A 16 64.02 -1.38 57.58
N GLY A 17 63.00 -1.37 56.65
CA GLY A 17 61.60 -1.27 57.04
C GLY A 17 61.16 0.07 57.68
N LYS A 18 62.03 1.07 57.72
CA LYS A 18 61.80 2.36 58.43
C LYS A 18 61.12 3.43 57.61
N TYR A 19 61.10 3.32 56.33
CA TYR A 19 60.47 4.35 55.43
C TYR A 19 59.62 3.65 54.39
N THR A 20 58.32 4.00 54.38
CA THR A 20 57.36 3.48 53.40
C THR A 20 56.82 4.70 52.60
N SER A 21 56.96 4.69 51.33
CA SER A 21 56.29 5.63 50.41
C SER A 21 55.20 4.90 49.69
N VAL A 22 53.99 5.46 49.75
CA VAL A 22 52.85 4.94 49.03
C VAL A 22 52.45 5.97 47.95
N MET A 23 52.48 5.51 46.70
CA MET A 23 51.97 6.30 45.57
C MET A 23 50.72 5.57 45.08
N THR A 24 49.63 6.30 44.97
CA THR A 24 48.36 5.82 44.45
C THR A 24 48.06 6.47 43.11
N CYS A 25 47.65 5.65 42.12
CA CYS A 25 47.21 6.14 40.84
C CYS A 25 45.77 5.65 40.58
N PRO A 26 44.84 6.54 40.28
CA PRO A 26 43.48 6.12 39.94
C PRO A 26 43.49 5.43 38.56
N VAL A 27 42.88 4.25 38.48
CA VAL A 27 42.72 3.48 37.28
C VAL A 27 41.24 3.20 37.09
N THR A 28 40.69 3.65 35.93
CA THR A 28 39.31 3.37 35.55
C THR A 28 39.29 2.12 34.68
N VAL A 29 38.63 1.08 35.18
CA VAL A 29 38.36 -0.13 34.38
C VAL A 29 36.98 0.01 33.75
N LYS A 30 36.91 0.06 32.43
CA LYS A 30 35.66 0.09 31.66
C LYS A 30 35.35 -1.28 31.12
N ASP A 31 34.07 -1.55 30.88
CA ASP A 31 33.68 -2.76 30.16
C ASP A 31 34.32 -2.78 28.75
N PRO A 32 34.75 -3.96 28.30
CA PRO A 32 35.27 -4.08 26.95
C PRO A 32 34.16 -3.73 25.95
N CYS A 33 34.49 -2.90 24.98
CA CYS A 33 33.57 -2.61 23.88
C CYS A 33 33.42 -3.85 22.99
N LEU A 34 32.21 -4.39 22.97
CA LEU A 34 31.87 -5.53 22.10
C LEU A 34 31.28 -5.01 20.78
N PRO A 35 31.76 -5.49 19.62
CA PRO A 35 31.19 -5.15 18.32
C PRO A 35 29.71 -5.44 18.25
N ALA A 36 28.94 -4.54 17.64
CA ALA A 36 27.53 -4.80 17.39
C ALA A 36 27.37 -5.92 16.35
N GLN A 37 26.33 -6.72 16.48
CA GLN A 37 25.94 -7.74 15.52
C GLN A 37 24.42 -7.67 15.31
N ILE A 38 23.97 -7.49 14.06
CA ILE A 38 22.57 -7.55 13.68
C ILE A 38 22.24 -9.01 13.34
N THR A 39 21.63 -9.75 14.28
CA THR A 39 21.30 -11.17 14.09
C THR A 39 20.05 -11.36 13.25
N SER A 40 19.08 -10.48 13.37
CA SER A 40 17.88 -10.46 12.51
C SER A 40 17.41 -9.03 12.28
N MET A 41 16.74 -8.82 11.15
CA MET A 41 16.05 -7.60 10.76
C MET A 41 14.70 -8.01 10.18
N ARG A 42 13.61 -7.37 10.58
CA ARG A 42 12.25 -7.74 10.23
C ARG A 42 11.40 -6.51 9.94
N ALA A 43 10.45 -6.69 9.05
CA ALA A 43 9.33 -5.78 8.81
C ALA A 43 8.02 -6.52 9.12
N SER A 44 7.01 -5.81 9.58
CA SER A 44 5.67 -6.39 9.86
C SER A 44 4.97 -6.85 8.58
N ASN A 45 5.27 -6.19 7.46
CA ASN A 45 4.78 -6.53 6.12
C ASN A 45 5.89 -6.28 5.09
N MET A 46 6.10 -7.23 4.18
CA MET A 46 7.11 -7.12 3.12
C MET A 46 6.52 -6.62 1.79
N SER A 47 5.19 -6.60 1.69
CA SER A 47 4.43 -6.10 0.54
C SER A 47 3.26 -5.26 1.04
N PRO A 48 3.52 -4.10 1.70
CA PRO A 48 2.47 -3.17 2.11
C PRO A 48 1.95 -2.42 0.89
N ASP A 49 0.81 -1.77 1.03
CA ASP A 49 0.38 -0.71 0.13
C ASP A 49 0.82 0.68 0.63
N THR A 50 0.55 1.72 -0.16
CA THR A 50 0.96 3.10 0.14
C THR A 50 0.28 3.73 1.35
N GLU A 51 -0.74 3.11 1.95
CA GLU A 51 -1.41 3.58 3.17
C GLU A 51 -1.08 2.73 4.40
N THR A 52 -0.44 1.59 4.20
CA THR A 52 -0.11 0.65 5.28
C THR A 52 1.18 1.04 5.98
N ALA A 53 1.09 1.33 7.28
CA ALA A 53 2.25 1.54 8.12
C ALA A 53 3.00 0.22 8.39
N VAL A 54 4.31 0.22 8.15
CA VAL A 54 5.21 -0.91 8.37
C VAL A 54 6.04 -0.68 9.62
N SER A 55 5.98 -1.60 10.58
CA SER A 55 6.84 -1.60 11.76
C SER A 55 8.12 -2.39 11.49
N PHE A 56 9.26 -1.80 11.83
CA PHE A 56 10.57 -2.42 11.67
C PHE A 56 11.15 -2.81 13.01
N SER A 57 11.89 -3.90 13.05
CA SER A 57 12.58 -4.36 14.26
C SER A 57 13.86 -5.11 13.90
N ALA A 58 14.82 -5.08 14.80
CA ALA A 58 16.06 -5.84 14.67
C ALA A 58 16.51 -6.42 16.00
N ASN A 59 17.10 -7.60 15.97
CA ASN A 59 17.81 -8.14 17.11
C ASN A 59 19.29 -7.79 16.98
N VAL A 60 19.76 -6.98 17.91
CA VAL A 60 21.15 -6.52 17.96
C VAL A 60 21.80 -7.02 19.24
N SER A 61 23.03 -7.49 19.16
CA SER A 61 23.88 -7.88 20.30
C SER A 61 25.18 -7.10 20.28
N GLY A 62 25.90 -7.10 21.40
CA GLY A 62 27.13 -6.31 21.58
C GLY A 62 26.93 -5.19 22.60
N SER A 63 27.85 -4.22 22.60
CA SER A 63 27.69 -3.01 23.41
C SER A 63 26.62 -2.09 22.82
N GLU A 64 25.98 -1.27 23.68
CA GLU A 64 24.99 -0.29 23.27
C GLU A 64 25.46 0.57 22.08
N GLY A 65 24.55 0.85 21.17
CA GLY A 65 24.80 1.61 19.95
C GLY A 65 23.60 2.44 19.54
N THR A 66 23.81 3.31 18.57
CA THR A 66 22.76 4.11 17.95
C THR A 66 22.21 3.42 16.71
N TYR A 67 20.89 3.41 16.58
CA TYR A 67 20.18 2.91 15.44
C TYR A 67 20.05 4.02 14.40
N HIS A 68 20.21 3.66 13.13
CA HIS A 68 19.95 4.54 12.02
C HIS A 68 19.30 3.74 10.89
N TRP A 69 18.01 3.92 10.75
CA TRP A 69 17.21 3.32 9.69
C TRP A 69 17.09 4.28 8.52
N MET A 70 17.33 3.77 7.33
CA MET A 70 17.11 4.44 6.05
C MET A 70 16.11 3.60 5.26
N PHE A 71 14.94 4.15 4.92
CA PHE A 71 13.83 3.37 4.33
C PHE A 71 13.92 3.22 2.81
N GLY A 72 14.83 3.97 2.16
CA GLY A 72 15.07 3.86 0.72
C GLY A 72 14.29 4.86 -0.13
N ASP A 73 13.36 5.59 0.47
CA ASP A 73 12.59 6.68 -0.13
C ASP A 73 13.13 8.08 0.21
N GLY A 74 14.26 8.13 0.91
CA GLY A 74 14.89 9.36 1.42
C GLY A 74 14.56 9.67 2.87
N SER A 75 13.62 8.98 3.48
CA SER A 75 13.29 9.10 4.89
C SER A 75 14.18 8.22 5.78
N MET A 76 14.27 8.57 7.07
CA MET A 76 15.11 7.90 8.05
C MET A 76 14.51 7.97 9.46
N SER A 77 14.92 7.05 10.36
CA SER A 77 14.63 7.07 11.79
C SER A 77 15.84 6.66 12.62
N MET A 78 15.91 7.17 13.86
CA MET A 78 16.89 6.76 14.86
C MET A 78 16.27 5.90 15.98
N ASP A 79 15.01 5.61 15.90
CA ASP A 79 14.31 4.75 16.85
C ASP A 79 14.80 3.30 16.73
N GLU A 80 14.76 2.56 17.83
CA GLU A 80 15.11 1.15 17.84
C GLU A 80 14.13 0.30 17.01
N ASN A 81 12.83 0.63 17.13
CA ASN A 81 11.73 -0.06 16.43
C ASN A 81 10.82 0.98 15.75
N PRO A 82 11.22 1.54 14.61
CA PRO A 82 10.45 2.57 13.93
C PRO A 82 9.25 2.00 13.19
N THR A 83 8.32 2.90 12.89
CA THR A 83 7.22 2.66 11.95
C THR A 83 7.35 3.64 10.80
N HIS A 84 7.10 3.17 9.58
CA HIS A 84 7.19 3.99 8.37
C HIS A 84 6.06 3.63 7.39
N THR A 85 5.56 4.63 6.67
CA THR A 85 4.58 4.49 5.57
C THR A 85 5.18 5.08 4.32
N TYR A 86 5.11 4.34 3.21
CA TYR A 86 5.61 4.78 1.91
C TYR A 86 4.51 5.51 1.14
N GLU A 87 4.81 6.68 0.59
CA GLU A 87 3.84 7.49 -0.17
C GLU A 87 3.67 7.02 -1.62
N GLU A 88 4.68 6.37 -2.18
CA GLU A 88 4.68 5.90 -3.57
C GLU A 88 4.87 4.38 -3.64
N ALA A 89 4.22 3.75 -4.62
CA ALA A 89 4.44 2.34 -4.93
C ALA A 89 5.83 2.15 -5.55
N GLY A 90 6.49 1.06 -5.18
CA GLY A 90 7.84 0.79 -5.67
C GLY A 90 8.58 -0.28 -4.87
N THR A 91 9.83 -0.49 -5.22
CA THR A 91 10.72 -1.40 -4.49
C THR A 91 11.77 -0.59 -3.77
N TYR A 92 11.82 -0.72 -2.46
CA TYR A 92 12.70 0.04 -1.57
C TYR A 92 13.70 -0.87 -0.89
N THR A 93 14.95 -0.38 -0.79
CA THR A 93 15.99 -1.05 0.01
C THR A 93 16.08 -0.35 1.36
N VAL A 94 15.62 -1.05 2.39
CA VAL A 94 15.71 -0.60 3.78
C VAL A 94 17.05 -0.99 4.34
N VAL A 95 17.77 -0.03 4.92
CA VAL A 95 19.10 -0.23 5.50
C VAL A 95 19.05 0.10 6.98
N LEU A 96 19.49 -0.82 7.81
CA LEU A 96 19.78 -0.55 9.22
C LEU A 96 21.29 -0.43 9.40
N GLU A 97 21.70 0.68 9.97
CA GLU A 97 23.06 0.92 10.42
C GLU A 97 23.08 1.01 11.96
N ILE A 98 23.96 0.25 12.60
CA ILE A 98 24.22 0.32 14.04
C ILE A 98 25.64 0.81 14.24
N LYS A 99 25.78 1.91 14.98
CA LYS A 99 27.07 2.47 15.36
C LYS A 99 27.26 2.35 16.86
N ASN A 100 28.34 1.71 17.29
CA ASN A 100 28.74 1.64 18.67
C ASN A 100 30.24 1.98 18.86
N CYS A 101 30.75 1.78 20.06
CA CYS A 101 32.16 2.04 20.42
C CYS A 101 33.18 1.23 19.59
N ALA A 102 32.79 0.07 19.02
CA ALA A 102 33.68 -0.81 18.25
C ALA A 102 33.60 -0.51 16.74
N GLY A 103 32.66 0.30 16.28
CA GLY A 103 32.50 0.67 14.87
C GLY A 103 31.05 0.66 14.41
N THR A 104 30.87 0.54 13.11
CA THR A 104 29.58 0.59 12.42
C THR A 104 29.33 -0.73 11.69
N ILE A 105 28.11 -1.25 11.76
CA ILE A 105 27.66 -2.44 11.05
C ILE A 105 26.36 -2.11 10.32
N ARG A 106 26.14 -2.72 9.15
CA ARG A 106 24.97 -2.50 8.30
C ARG A 106 24.29 -3.81 7.92
N ARG A 107 22.97 -3.75 7.76
CA ARG A 107 22.14 -4.82 7.18
C ARG A 107 21.06 -4.22 6.31
N GLU A 108 20.69 -4.93 5.27
CA GLU A 108 19.73 -4.49 4.27
C GLU A 108 18.60 -5.51 4.11
N MET A 109 17.43 -5.03 3.74
CA MET A 109 16.28 -5.82 3.31
C MET A 109 15.51 -5.07 2.23
N THR A 110 14.75 -5.78 1.41
CA THR A 110 13.94 -5.18 0.36
C THR A 110 12.46 -5.26 0.74
N ILE A 111 11.73 -4.18 0.50
CA ILE A 111 10.27 -4.09 0.63
C ILE A 111 9.70 -3.69 -0.72
N THR A 112 8.62 -4.35 -1.15
CA THR A 112 7.86 -3.99 -2.34
C THR A 112 6.56 -3.35 -1.88
N VAL A 113 6.33 -2.09 -2.25
CA VAL A 113 5.14 -1.32 -1.90
C VAL A 113 4.20 -1.32 -3.10
N ASP A 114 2.99 -1.82 -2.90
CA ASP A 114 1.94 -1.80 -3.92
C ASP A 114 1.14 -0.49 -3.83
N PRO A 115 0.52 -0.02 -4.93
CA PRO A 115 -0.39 1.10 -4.85
C PRO A 115 -1.58 0.71 -3.97
N TYR A 116 -2.08 1.65 -3.15
CA TYR A 116 -3.30 1.44 -2.38
C TYR A 116 -4.46 1.16 -3.33
N GLU A 117 -5.25 0.16 -3.01
CA GLU A 117 -6.49 -0.16 -3.70
C GLU A 117 -7.63 -0.28 -2.69
N ALA A 118 -8.60 0.62 -2.79
CA ALA A 118 -9.76 0.62 -1.92
C ALA A 118 -10.47 -0.75 -1.91
N ALA A 119 -11.01 -1.16 -0.78
CA ALA A 119 -11.67 -2.46 -0.64
C ALA A 119 -12.79 -2.65 -1.67
N ILE A 120 -13.54 -1.59 -1.97
CA ILE A 120 -14.61 -1.60 -2.98
C ILE A 120 -14.09 -2.06 -4.35
N CYS A 121 -12.86 -1.68 -4.73
CA CYS A 121 -12.27 -2.05 -6.02
C CYS A 121 -12.04 -3.56 -6.17
N ARG A 122 -11.81 -4.23 -5.04
CA ARG A 122 -11.59 -5.69 -4.99
C ARG A 122 -12.89 -6.48 -4.80
N GLU A 123 -13.90 -5.88 -4.20
CA GLU A 123 -15.13 -6.57 -3.78
C GLU A 123 -16.32 -6.33 -4.72
N ILE A 124 -16.28 -5.25 -5.52
CA ILE A 124 -17.38 -4.93 -6.44
C ILE A 124 -17.61 -6.05 -7.46
N THR A 125 -18.80 -6.57 -7.51
CA THR A 125 -19.24 -7.61 -8.45
C THR A 125 -20.37 -7.16 -9.35
N GLU A 126 -21.12 -6.14 -8.93
CA GLU A 126 -22.29 -5.62 -9.64
C GLU A 126 -22.26 -4.09 -9.61
N MET A 127 -22.74 -3.49 -10.69
CA MET A 127 -22.91 -2.04 -10.84
C MET A 127 -24.34 -1.75 -11.32
N ASN A 128 -24.76 -0.50 -11.17
CA ASN A 128 -26.10 -0.08 -11.54
C ASN A 128 -26.30 -0.13 -13.07
N SER A 129 -27.53 -0.46 -13.49
CA SER A 129 -27.97 -0.42 -14.89
C SER A 129 -28.63 0.91 -15.20
N ALA A 130 -28.35 1.47 -16.38
CA ALA A 130 -29.08 2.61 -16.91
C ALA A 130 -30.29 2.14 -17.69
N TYR A 131 -31.47 2.67 -17.39
CA TYR A 131 -32.73 2.39 -18.10
C TYR A 131 -33.07 3.47 -19.11
N PHE A 132 -33.74 3.06 -20.19
CA PHE A 132 -34.06 3.93 -21.33
C PHE A 132 -35.54 3.91 -21.67
N ASP A 133 -35.99 5.02 -22.27
CA ASP A 133 -37.31 5.10 -22.86
C ASP A 133 -37.42 4.21 -24.09
N ARG A 134 -38.67 3.94 -24.49
CA ARG A 134 -38.96 3.10 -25.65
C ARG A 134 -38.40 3.71 -26.94
N ASN A 135 -37.66 2.90 -27.71
CA ASN A 135 -36.99 3.31 -28.97
C ASN A 135 -36.03 4.51 -28.78
N SER A 136 -35.49 4.71 -27.61
CA SER A 136 -34.54 5.75 -27.26
C SER A 136 -33.23 5.18 -26.73
N SER A 137 -32.12 5.82 -27.05
CA SER A 137 -30.80 5.64 -26.45
C SER A 137 -30.37 6.87 -25.65
N ALA A 138 -31.24 7.87 -25.49
CA ALA A 138 -30.97 9.02 -24.64
C ALA A 138 -31.07 8.61 -23.17
N LEU A 139 -30.05 8.93 -22.38
CA LEU A 139 -30.03 8.68 -20.94
C LEU A 139 -31.13 9.52 -20.25
N THR A 140 -31.98 8.84 -19.47
CA THR A 140 -32.95 9.48 -18.59
C THR A 140 -32.24 10.13 -17.38
N GLU A 141 -32.95 10.93 -16.59
CA GLU A 141 -32.40 11.52 -15.37
C GLU A 141 -32.05 10.42 -14.35
N GLU A 142 -32.95 9.45 -14.16
CA GLU A 142 -32.71 8.29 -13.31
C GLU A 142 -31.53 7.43 -13.82
N GLY A 143 -31.44 7.23 -15.13
CA GLY A 143 -30.30 6.54 -15.75
C GLY A 143 -28.97 7.25 -15.50
N ARG A 144 -28.93 8.58 -15.59
CA ARG A 144 -27.74 9.37 -15.27
C ARG A 144 -27.38 9.27 -13.79
N ALA A 145 -28.36 9.32 -12.89
CA ALA A 145 -28.10 9.18 -11.44
C ALA A 145 -27.48 7.79 -11.11
N ALA A 146 -28.03 6.71 -11.69
CA ALA A 146 -27.48 5.37 -11.53
C ALA A 146 -26.04 5.25 -12.07
N LEU A 147 -25.76 5.87 -13.20
CA LEU A 147 -24.39 5.90 -13.77
C LEU A 147 -23.44 6.77 -12.96
N GLN A 148 -23.93 7.78 -12.24
CA GLN A 148 -23.09 8.63 -11.39
C GLN A 148 -22.49 7.84 -10.22
N GLU A 149 -23.27 6.93 -9.60
CA GLU A 149 -22.76 6.03 -8.56
C GLU A 149 -21.69 5.07 -9.11
N ASN A 150 -21.90 4.53 -10.30
CA ASN A 150 -20.90 3.70 -10.98
C ASN A 150 -19.63 4.49 -11.34
N LEU A 151 -19.80 5.74 -11.77
CA LEU A 151 -18.71 6.65 -12.11
C LEU A 151 -17.77 6.87 -10.91
N GLU A 152 -18.33 7.12 -9.73
CA GLU A 152 -17.56 7.30 -8.50
C GLU A 152 -16.67 6.09 -8.24
N ILE A 153 -17.22 4.88 -8.37
CA ILE A 153 -16.45 3.62 -8.23
C ILE A 153 -15.36 3.52 -9.30
N LEU A 154 -15.69 3.81 -10.57
CA LEU A 154 -14.71 3.72 -11.67
C LEU A 154 -13.58 4.74 -11.54
N LEU A 155 -13.83 5.91 -10.95
CA LEU A 155 -12.80 6.92 -10.68
C LEU A 155 -11.94 6.55 -9.47
N GLU A 156 -12.53 6.00 -8.41
CA GLU A 156 -11.82 5.52 -7.23
C GLU A 156 -10.94 4.29 -7.56
N CYS A 157 -11.37 3.48 -8.55
CA CYS A 157 -10.73 2.22 -8.94
C CYS A 157 -10.06 2.33 -10.33
N PRO A 158 -8.88 2.95 -10.46
CA PRO A 158 -8.24 3.20 -11.75
C PRO A 158 -7.88 1.92 -12.53
N ASN A 159 -7.67 0.80 -11.85
CA ASN A 159 -7.35 -0.50 -12.45
C ASN A 159 -8.59 -1.34 -12.78
N LEU A 160 -9.77 -0.93 -12.33
CA LEU A 160 -11.02 -1.64 -12.62
C LEU A 160 -11.48 -1.32 -14.05
N ASN A 161 -11.64 -2.36 -14.87
CA ASN A 161 -12.25 -2.25 -16.18
C ASN A 161 -13.75 -2.53 -16.10
N ALA A 162 -14.52 -2.11 -17.10
CA ALA A 162 -15.95 -2.39 -17.16
C ALA A 162 -16.38 -2.81 -18.57
N ARG A 163 -17.31 -3.74 -18.62
CA ARG A 163 -18.03 -4.09 -19.83
C ARG A 163 -19.41 -3.46 -19.79
N VAL A 164 -19.78 -2.75 -20.83
CA VAL A 164 -21.10 -2.11 -20.99
C VAL A 164 -21.91 -2.88 -22.00
N GLU A 165 -23.00 -3.49 -21.55
CA GLU A 165 -23.89 -4.31 -22.37
C GLU A 165 -25.23 -3.62 -22.57
N GLY A 166 -25.51 -3.13 -23.79
CA GLY A 166 -26.78 -2.53 -24.16
C GLY A 166 -27.82 -3.56 -24.57
N TRP A 167 -29.06 -3.37 -24.15
CA TRP A 167 -30.18 -4.26 -24.43
C TRP A 167 -31.39 -3.50 -25.01
N ALA A 168 -32.10 -4.17 -25.92
CA ALA A 168 -33.38 -3.71 -26.43
C ALA A 168 -34.49 -4.67 -26.03
N SER A 169 -35.68 -4.11 -25.68
CA SER A 169 -36.85 -4.93 -25.33
C SER A 169 -37.56 -5.49 -26.57
N ALA A 170 -38.40 -6.50 -26.35
CA ALA A 170 -39.28 -7.00 -27.37
C ALA A 170 -40.23 -5.91 -27.89
N GLY A 171 -40.33 -5.76 -29.23
CA GLY A 171 -41.21 -4.76 -29.88
C GLY A 171 -40.60 -3.38 -30.07
N GLU A 172 -39.31 -3.20 -29.77
CA GLU A 172 -38.55 -2.03 -30.18
C GLU A 172 -38.05 -2.16 -31.63
N ARG A 173 -37.82 -1.02 -32.27
CA ARG A 173 -37.36 -0.96 -33.65
C ARG A 173 -35.85 -1.13 -33.72
N ARG A 174 -35.33 -1.84 -34.73
CA ARG A 174 -33.90 -2.05 -34.95
C ARG A 174 -33.13 -2.42 -33.66
N PRO A 175 -33.48 -3.56 -33.02
CA PRO A 175 -33.02 -3.86 -31.66
C PRO A 175 -31.51 -3.97 -31.56
N GLN A 176 -30.78 -4.43 -32.57
CA GLN A 176 -29.33 -4.47 -32.54
C GLN A 176 -28.72 -3.07 -32.53
N GLU A 177 -29.08 -2.23 -33.48
CA GLU A 177 -28.60 -0.86 -33.58
C GLU A 177 -28.94 -0.05 -32.33
N LEU A 178 -30.17 -0.21 -31.80
CA LEU A 178 -30.60 0.48 -30.59
C LEU A 178 -29.83 0.03 -29.33
N SER A 179 -29.49 -1.24 -29.25
CA SER A 179 -28.70 -1.77 -28.14
C SER A 179 -27.25 -1.29 -28.21
N ASP A 180 -26.65 -1.22 -29.42
CA ASP A 180 -25.33 -0.63 -29.63
C ASP A 180 -25.31 0.87 -29.26
N ASP A 181 -26.38 1.61 -29.64
CA ASP A 181 -26.49 3.02 -29.30
C ASP A 181 -26.63 3.26 -27.78
N ARG A 182 -27.35 2.39 -27.07
CA ARG A 182 -27.47 2.47 -25.61
C ARG A 182 -26.14 2.20 -24.92
N ALA A 183 -25.43 1.15 -25.35
CA ALA A 183 -24.11 0.86 -24.80
C ALA A 183 -23.14 2.02 -25.02
N ARG A 184 -23.14 2.61 -26.22
CA ARG A 184 -22.32 3.79 -26.54
C ARG A 184 -22.72 5.04 -25.75
N ALA A 185 -24.00 5.25 -25.47
CA ALA A 185 -24.43 6.38 -24.65
C ALA A 185 -23.92 6.29 -23.20
N VAL A 186 -23.82 5.08 -22.63
CA VAL A 186 -23.23 4.84 -21.30
C VAL A 186 -21.72 4.99 -21.35
N GLU A 187 -21.04 4.44 -22.33
CA GLU A 187 -19.60 4.62 -22.54
C GLU A 187 -19.25 6.12 -22.63
N GLN A 188 -19.96 6.85 -23.47
CA GLN A 188 -19.74 8.27 -23.66
C GLN A 188 -19.93 9.05 -22.35
N PHE A 189 -20.95 8.70 -21.56
CA PHE A 189 -21.15 9.30 -20.23
C PHE A 189 -19.92 9.11 -19.33
N TYR A 190 -19.38 7.90 -19.27
CA TYR A 190 -18.18 7.64 -18.45
C TYR A 190 -16.94 8.37 -18.96
N VAL A 191 -16.72 8.36 -20.28
CA VAL A 191 -15.57 9.04 -20.91
C VAL A 191 -15.63 10.54 -20.73
N ASP A 192 -16.79 11.16 -20.92
CA ASP A 192 -17.00 12.61 -20.73
C ASP A 192 -16.77 13.04 -19.27
N ASN A 193 -16.88 12.09 -18.31
CA ASN A 193 -16.66 12.33 -16.89
C ASN A 193 -15.33 11.77 -16.37
N GLY A 194 -14.37 11.46 -17.25
CA GLY A 194 -12.97 11.22 -16.88
C GLY A 194 -12.53 9.75 -16.82
N VAL A 195 -13.40 8.79 -17.15
CA VAL A 195 -12.98 7.39 -17.28
C VAL A 195 -12.25 7.19 -18.61
N THR A 196 -11.07 6.60 -18.60
CA THR A 196 -10.30 6.32 -19.81
C THR A 196 -11.04 5.29 -20.69
N ALA A 197 -11.27 5.63 -21.98
CA ALA A 197 -12.00 4.78 -22.93
C ALA A 197 -11.45 3.34 -23.03
N GLY A 198 -10.12 3.17 -22.94
CA GLY A 198 -9.48 1.83 -22.96
C GLY A 198 -9.86 0.90 -21.82
N ARG A 199 -10.50 1.40 -20.76
CA ARG A 199 -11.03 0.61 -19.64
C ARG A 199 -12.44 0.09 -19.89
N LEU A 200 -13.09 0.51 -20.96
CA LEU A 200 -14.48 0.21 -21.27
C LEU A 200 -14.57 -0.67 -22.53
N VAL A 201 -15.34 -1.74 -22.44
CA VAL A 201 -15.67 -2.61 -23.58
C VAL A 201 -17.17 -2.56 -23.79
N THR A 202 -17.61 -2.00 -24.90
CA THR A 202 -19.03 -1.77 -25.22
C THR A 202 -19.56 -2.78 -26.21
N THR A 203 -20.74 -3.34 -25.92
CA THR A 203 -21.39 -4.31 -26.79
C THR A 203 -22.91 -4.14 -26.77
N GLY A 204 -23.52 -4.03 -27.93
CA GLY A 204 -24.98 -4.15 -28.08
C GLY A 204 -25.37 -5.61 -28.17
N MET A 205 -26.16 -6.06 -27.24
CA MET A 205 -26.62 -7.45 -27.10
C MET A 205 -27.88 -7.75 -27.91
N GLY A 206 -28.40 -6.73 -28.62
CA GLY A 206 -29.63 -6.86 -29.39
C GLY A 206 -30.86 -7.01 -28.51
N ARG A 207 -31.79 -7.87 -28.96
CA ARG A 207 -33.03 -8.11 -28.23
C ARG A 207 -32.79 -9.01 -27.04
N SER A 208 -33.19 -8.60 -25.86
CA SER A 208 -33.29 -9.49 -24.71
C SER A 208 -34.23 -10.65 -25.02
N GLY A 209 -33.73 -11.88 -24.91
CA GLY A 209 -34.50 -13.11 -25.13
C GLY A 209 -35.56 -13.40 -24.07
N MET A 210 -35.58 -12.64 -22.98
CA MET A 210 -36.52 -12.81 -21.89
C MET A 210 -37.54 -11.65 -21.89
N GLY A 211 -38.78 -11.98 -21.66
CA GLY A 211 -39.87 -11.05 -21.43
C GLY A 211 -41.05 -11.21 -22.35
N SER A 212 -42.14 -11.74 -21.81
CA SER A 212 -43.47 -11.64 -22.42
C SER A 212 -44.01 -10.22 -22.20
N LYS A 213 -44.93 -9.77 -23.07
CA LYS A 213 -45.63 -8.48 -22.91
C LYS A 213 -46.32 -8.32 -21.55
N LYS A 214 -46.41 -9.36 -20.72
CA LYS A 214 -47.03 -9.36 -19.38
C LYS A 214 -46.09 -8.95 -18.25
N GLU A 215 -44.77 -8.98 -18.44
CA GLU A 215 -43.76 -8.78 -17.37
C GLU A 215 -43.12 -7.38 -17.33
N GLY A 216 -43.69 -6.38 -18.00
CA GLY A 216 -43.15 -5.05 -18.02
C GLY A 216 -41.84 -4.94 -18.83
N LEU A 217 -41.96 -4.49 -20.08
CA LEU A 217 -40.85 -4.44 -21.03
C LEU A 217 -39.78 -3.36 -20.68
N SER A 218 -40.04 -2.51 -19.69
CA SER A 218 -39.13 -1.41 -19.30
C SER A 218 -37.80 -1.92 -18.75
N GLN A 219 -37.83 -2.98 -17.94
CA GLN A 219 -36.64 -3.60 -17.35
C GLN A 219 -35.65 -4.14 -18.38
N PHE A 220 -36.06 -4.37 -19.63
CA PHE A 220 -35.21 -4.85 -20.71
C PHE A 220 -34.70 -3.73 -21.63
N ARG A 221 -35.08 -2.48 -21.39
CA ARG A 221 -34.55 -1.31 -22.08
C ARG A 221 -33.45 -0.67 -21.24
N ARG A 222 -32.29 -1.32 -21.22
CA ARG A 222 -31.20 -0.94 -20.32
C ARG A 222 -29.81 -1.09 -20.97
N ALA A 223 -28.86 -0.53 -20.30
CA ALA A 223 -27.46 -0.90 -20.46
C ALA A 223 -26.88 -1.25 -19.08
N ASP A 224 -26.27 -2.40 -19.00
CA ASP A 224 -25.65 -2.93 -17.79
C ASP A 224 -24.17 -2.55 -17.79
N THR A 225 -23.66 -2.07 -16.66
CA THR A 225 -22.23 -1.88 -16.44
C THR A 225 -21.74 -3.05 -15.58
N ILE A 226 -20.79 -3.81 -16.09
CA ILE A 226 -20.30 -5.05 -15.46
C ILE A 226 -18.81 -4.87 -15.18
N PRO A 227 -18.39 -4.92 -13.90
CA PRO A 227 -16.96 -4.82 -13.56
C PRO A 227 -16.20 -6.02 -14.11
N VAL A 228 -14.99 -5.77 -14.64
CA VAL A 228 -14.09 -6.78 -15.23
C VAL A 228 -12.71 -6.62 -14.60
N ARG A 229 -12.17 -7.71 -14.10
CA ARG A 229 -10.83 -7.79 -13.50
C ARG A 229 -9.87 -8.51 -14.41
#